data_43047ffab28af7a21063a5211640f3fe
#
_entry.id   43047ffab28af7a21063a5211640f3fe
#
_cell.length_a   1.000
_cell.length_b   1.000
_cell.length_c   1.000
_cell.angle_alpha   90.00
_cell.angle_beta   90.00
_cell.angle_gamma   90.00
#
_symmetry.space_group_name_H-M   'P 1'
#
loop_
_entity.id
_entity.type
_entity.pdbx_description
1 polymer ?
#
loop_
_entity_poly.entity_id
_entity_poly.type
_entity_poly.pdbx_seq_one_letter_code
_entity_poly.pdbx_strand_id
1 'polypeptide(L)'
;MAIASGAFDWMFSSRGMQYLLAWAAPFAMCVVAVFSVILADESRMPIALRYLIPWFLYLVPLAALFGCFCALYPDLGRSMNPLLWRASLLFSCGLSLLVGCAMTAEFAFAGLRRQDAAIDATLKRDTDRNQQMLAEVEAMQPEKDFGELLQHSNRWERADIQTLAVRKALAHPNFTNQLAENLRTDTFGRGMYFVDAHDPPDPKATAEPFRDGILFLALDVRKKRREWSYMFADTFDTQARQITSGADRLALQGVDFVPAILEYRAAMDEPRADGVKQTCRAELDKWLKAHKKDPKR
;
A
#
# COMPACT_ATOMS: atom_id res chain seq x y z
N MET A 1 -35.15 8.13 34.68
CA MET A 1 -35.56 9.24 35.58
C MET A 1 -36.03 10.47 34.82
N ALA A 2 -35.24 11.10 33.95
CA ALA A 2 -35.65 12.31 33.22
C ALA A 2 -36.93 12.12 32.38
N ILE A 3 -37.17 10.96 31.78
CA ILE A 3 -38.37 10.64 31.06
C ILE A 3 -39.55 10.39 32.00
N ALA A 4 -39.34 9.68 33.12
CA ALA A 4 -40.39 9.41 34.10
C ALA A 4 -40.86 10.70 34.84
N SER A 5 -40.01 11.72 34.90
CA SER A 5 -40.35 13.03 35.49
C SER A 5 -41.08 13.98 34.53
N GLY A 6 -41.34 13.56 33.27
CA GLY A 6 -41.98 14.41 32.24
C GLY A 6 -41.10 15.62 31.82
N ALA A 7 -39.81 15.57 32.09
CA ALA A 7 -38.92 16.68 31.80
C ALA A 7 -38.85 17.07 30.32
N PHE A 8 -39.14 16.12 29.43
CA PHE A 8 -39.12 16.32 27.98
C PHE A 8 -40.51 16.38 27.33
N ASP A 9 -41.64 16.21 28.12
CA ASP A 9 -42.99 16.12 27.57
C ASP A 9 -43.43 17.41 26.85
N TRP A 10 -42.88 18.53 27.23
CA TRP A 10 -43.19 19.84 26.61
C TRP A 10 -42.44 20.04 25.26
N MET A 11 -41.41 19.30 25.02
CA MET A 11 -40.55 19.49 23.86
C MET A 11 -40.81 18.42 22.79
N PHE A 12 -41.16 17.19 23.20
CA PHE A 12 -41.37 16.06 22.29
C PHE A 12 -42.64 15.30 22.70
N SER A 13 -43.60 15.22 21.80
CA SER A 13 -44.83 14.44 21.98
C SER A 13 -44.57 12.92 21.85
N SER A 14 -43.48 12.50 21.20
CA SER A 14 -43.13 11.11 20.97
C SER A 14 -42.19 10.58 22.04
N ARG A 15 -42.59 9.52 22.74
CA ARG A 15 -41.74 8.85 23.75
C ARG A 15 -40.40 8.35 23.15
N GLY A 16 -40.40 7.93 21.89
CA GLY A 16 -39.21 7.45 21.20
C GLY A 16 -38.12 8.54 21.11
N MET A 17 -38.52 9.79 20.82
CA MET A 17 -37.57 10.91 20.73
C MET A 17 -37.02 11.30 22.12
N GLN A 18 -37.83 11.19 23.17
CA GLN A 18 -37.41 11.41 24.55
C GLN A 18 -36.34 10.37 24.98
N TYR A 19 -36.57 9.08 24.62
CA TYR A 19 -35.57 8.03 24.89
C TYR A 19 -34.29 8.25 24.10
N LEU A 20 -34.40 8.63 22.84
CA LEU A 20 -33.23 8.89 22.00
C LEU A 20 -32.35 10.02 22.60
N LEU A 21 -32.98 11.11 23.02
CA LEU A 21 -32.25 12.23 23.64
C LEU A 21 -31.64 11.83 24.98
N ALA A 22 -32.38 11.08 25.83
CA ALA A 22 -31.90 10.63 27.12
C ALA A 22 -30.73 9.65 27.06
N TRP A 23 -30.60 8.86 25.97
CA TRP A 23 -29.46 7.98 25.75
C TRP A 23 -28.32 8.66 24.98
N ALA A 24 -28.62 9.59 24.08
CA ALA A 24 -27.61 10.29 23.32
C ALA A 24 -26.69 11.15 24.20
N ALA A 25 -27.20 11.76 25.28
CA ALA A 25 -26.40 12.58 26.15
C ALA A 25 -25.34 11.80 26.95
N PRO A 26 -25.64 10.69 27.65
CA PRO A 26 -24.61 9.88 28.30
C PRO A 26 -23.65 9.25 27.30
N PHE A 27 -24.10 8.85 26.11
CA PHE A 27 -23.23 8.37 25.05
C PHE A 27 -22.24 9.46 24.61
N ALA A 28 -22.69 10.69 24.37
CA ALA A 28 -21.84 11.82 24.05
C ALA A 28 -20.81 12.13 25.18
N MET A 29 -21.22 12.01 26.45
CA MET A 29 -20.29 12.13 27.59
C MET A 29 -19.22 11.04 27.58
N CYS A 30 -19.58 9.80 27.31
CA CYS A 30 -18.59 8.71 27.19
C CYS A 30 -17.61 8.98 26.03
N VAL A 31 -18.10 9.43 24.89
CA VAL A 31 -17.26 9.82 23.74
C VAL A 31 -16.29 10.94 24.16
N VAL A 32 -16.77 12.00 24.81
CA VAL A 32 -15.92 13.09 25.28
C VAL A 32 -14.86 12.59 26.27
N ALA A 33 -15.23 11.72 27.21
CA ALA A 33 -14.28 11.17 28.19
C ALA A 33 -13.20 10.33 27.51
N VAL A 34 -13.58 9.44 26.58
CA VAL A 34 -12.63 8.60 25.84
C VAL A 34 -11.69 9.46 24.99
N PHE A 35 -12.22 10.43 24.25
CA PHE A 35 -11.40 11.33 23.45
C PHE A 35 -10.50 12.23 24.31
N SER A 36 -10.94 12.64 25.48
CA SER A 36 -10.11 13.42 26.41
C SER A 36 -8.89 12.62 26.89
N VAL A 37 -9.05 11.32 27.10
CA VAL A 37 -7.94 10.42 27.46
C VAL A 37 -7.00 10.19 26.27
N ILE A 38 -7.54 9.96 25.06
CA ILE A 38 -6.75 9.73 23.84
C ILE A 38 -5.99 11.00 23.42
N LEU A 39 -6.61 12.15 23.59
CA LEU A 39 -6.04 13.47 23.26
C LEU A 39 -5.31 14.13 24.43
N ALA A 40 -5.01 13.39 25.51
CA ALA A 40 -4.28 13.92 26.68
C ALA A 40 -2.90 14.52 26.34
N ASP A 41 -2.38 14.23 25.15
CA ASP A 41 -1.25 14.96 24.57
C ASP A 41 -1.70 16.40 24.20
N GLU A 42 -1.38 17.36 25.08
CA GLU A 42 -1.80 18.77 25.00
C GLU A 42 -1.52 19.43 23.64
N SER A 43 -0.53 18.96 22.90
CA SER A 43 -0.15 19.49 21.59
C SER A 43 -1.16 19.21 20.47
N ARG A 44 -2.10 18.29 20.70
CA ARG A 44 -3.04 17.80 19.67
C ARG A 44 -4.46 18.32 19.83
N MET A 45 -4.76 19.02 20.93
CA MET A 45 -6.11 19.58 21.16
C MET A 45 -6.29 20.95 20.51
N PRO A 46 -7.41 21.19 19.81
CA PRO A 46 -7.79 22.52 19.39
C PRO A 46 -7.90 23.47 20.60
N ILE A 47 -7.40 24.70 20.46
CA ILE A 47 -7.33 25.67 21.52
C ILE A 47 -8.70 25.91 22.18
N ALA A 48 -9.78 26.00 21.39
CA ALA A 48 -11.14 26.19 21.89
C ALA A 48 -11.61 25.03 22.79
N LEU A 49 -11.31 23.78 22.41
CA LEU A 49 -11.68 22.58 23.18
C LEU A 49 -10.85 22.47 24.47
N ARG A 50 -9.59 22.88 24.44
CA ARG A 50 -8.69 22.87 25.61
C ARG A 50 -9.23 23.71 26.77
N TYR A 51 -9.87 24.83 26.46
CA TYR A 51 -10.49 25.69 27.51
C TYR A 51 -11.90 25.26 27.87
N LEU A 52 -12.66 24.65 26.97
CA LEU A 52 -14.06 24.25 27.21
C LEU A 52 -14.18 22.92 27.96
N ILE A 53 -13.29 21.97 27.76
CA ILE A 53 -13.38 20.63 28.35
C ILE A 53 -13.35 20.64 29.87
N PRO A 54 -12.47 21.38 30.58
CA PRO A 54 -12.49 21.44 32.05
C PRO A 54 -13.83 21.92 32.59
N TRP A 55 -14.39 23.00 32.03
CA TRP A 55 -15.69 23.55 32.45
C TRP A 55 -16.84 22.56 32.12
N PHE A 56 -16.80 21.90 31.00
CA PHE A 56 -17.75 20.90 30.61
C PHE A 56 -17.78 19.73 31.60
N LEU A 57 -16.64 19.23 32.04
CA LEU A 57 -16.53 18.10 32.97
C LEU A 57 -17.12 18.41 34.34
N TYR A 58 -17.20 19.68 34.76
CA TYR A 58 -17.81 20.09 36.03
C TYR A 58 -19.25 20.54 35.86
N LEU A 59 -19.55 21.39 34.90
CA LEU A 59 -20.87 22.03 34.75
C LEU A 59 -21.96 21.03 34.33
N VAL A 60 -21.63 20.09 33.42
CA VAL A 60 -22.61 19.11 32.91
C VAL A 60 -23.05 18.13 34.00
N PRO A 61 -22.16 17.46 34.76
CA PRO A 61 -22.56 16.63 35.89
C PRO A 61 -23.32 17.36 36.97
N LEU A 62 -22.89 18.58 37.32
CA LEU A 62 -23.59 19.40 38.33
C LEU A 62 -25.00 19.76 37.91
N ALA A 63 -25.21 20.21 36.69
CA ALA A 63 -26.53 20.49 36.13
C ALA A 63 -27.42 19.25 36.05
N ALA A 64 -26.84 18.10 35.64
CA ALA A 64 -27.54 16.84 35.59
C ALA A 64 -27.95 16.35 37.00
N LEU A 65 -27.02 16.42 37.97
CA LEU A 65 -27.28 16.04 39.36
C LEU A 65 -28.37 16.92 39.99
N PHE A 66 -28.32 18.23 39.78
CA PHE A 66 -29.35 19.14 40.25
C PHE A 66 -30.73 18.77 39.66
N GLY A 67 -30.82 18.57 38.36
CA GLY A 67 -32.08 18.16 37.71
C GLY A 67 -32.58 16.80 38.20
N CYS A 68 -31.68 15.82 38.39
CA CYS A 68 -32.03 14.50 38.93
C CYS A 68 -32.49 14.59 40.38
N PHE A 69 -31.83 15.43 41.20
CA PHE A 69 -32.20 15.65 42.60
C PHE A 69 -33.61 16.23 42.71
N CYS A 70 -33.94 17.28 41.94
CA CYS A 70 -35.27 17.85 41.90
C CYS A 70 -36.34 16.86 41.39
N ALA A 71 -35.99 15.96 40.50
CA ALA A 71 -36.89 14.91 39.99
C ALA A 71 -37.17 13.79 41.03
N LEU A 72 -36.19 13.52 41.92
CA LEU A 72 -36.30 12.51 42.98
C LEU A 72 -37.09 13.01 44.20
N TYR A 73 -37.01 14.32 44.49
CA TYR A 73 -37.69 14.95 45.62
C TYR A 73 -38.84 15.83 45.09
N PRO A 74 -40.04 15.27 44.84
CA PRO A 74 -41.14 15.99 44.19
C PRO A 74 -41.62 17.21 44.99
N ASP A 75 -41.47 17.20 46.29
CA ASP A 75 -41.86 18.34 47.16
C ASP A 75 -40.93 19.55 46.93
N LEU A 76 -39.65 19.30 46.72
CA LEU A 76 -38.68 20.33 46.36
C LEU A 76 -38.91 20.82 44.92
N GLY A 77 -39.17 19.90 44.02
CA GLY A 77 -39.44 20.20 42.61
C GLY A 77 -40.77 20.99 42.42
N ARG A 78 -41.75 20.83 43.33
CA ARG A 78 -43.01 21.62 43.34
C ARG A 78 -42.85 23.00 43.92
N SER A 79 -41.92 23.19 44.90
CA SER A 79 -41.61 24.48 45.48
C SER A 79 -40.78 25.39 44.59
N MET A 80 -40.03 24.79 43.63
CA MET A 80 -39.20 25.50 42.66
C MET A 80 -39.93 25.64 41.33
N ASN A 81 -39.60 26.71 40.59
CA ASN A 81 -40.13 26.88 39.25
C ASN A 81 -39.71 25.65 38.37
N PRO A 82 -40.66 24.90 37.84
CA PRO A 82 -40.37 23.68 37.06
C PRO A 82 -39.46 23.93 35.84
N LEU A 83 -39.44 25.18 35.38
CA LEU A 83 -38.59 25.58 34.27
C LEU A 83 -37.09 25.50 34.62
N LEU A 84 -36.71 25.80 35.86
CA LEU A 84 -35.31 25.83 36.30
C LEU A 84 -34.67 24.43 36.30
N TRP A 85 -35.31 23.41 36.86
CA TRP A 85 -34.72 22.08 36.91
C TRP A 85 -34.87 21.33 35.60
N ARG A 86 -35.95 21.59 34.82
CA ARG A 86 -36.08 21.05 33.43
C ARG A 86 -35.04 21.67 32.52
N ALA A 87 -34.81 22.99 32.61
CA ALA A 87 -33.78 23.66 31.82
C ALA A 87 -32.38 23.15 32.14
N SER A 88 -32.07 22.80 33.42
CA SER A 88 -30.77 22.25 33.78
C SER A 88 -30.50 20.86 33.12
N LEU A 89 -31.51 19.99 33.04
CA LEU A 89 -31.42 18.70 32.32
C LEU A 89 -31.25 18.90 30.83
N LEU A 90 -32.01 19.80 30.22
CA LEU A 90 -31.91 20.12 28.81
C LEU A 90 -30.55 20.74 28.46
N PHE A 91 -30.08 21.65 29.31
CA PHE A 91 -28.74 22.25 29.16
C PHE A 91 -27.66 21.19 29.22
N SER A 92 -27.71 20.28 30.19
CA SER A 92 -26.77 19.18 30.33
C SER A 92 -26.78 18.26 29.08
N CYS A 93 -27.95 17.84 28.61
CA CYS A 93 -28.08 17.00 27.42
C CYS A 93 -27.63 17.73 26.15
N GLY A 94 -28.10 18.97 25.96
CA GLY A 94 -27.76 19.76 24.77
C GLY A 94 -26.28 20.09 24.67
N LEU A 95 -25.67 20.49 25.77
CA LEU A 95 -24.23 20.77 25.79
C LEU A 95 -23.39 19.51 25.58
N SER A 96 -23.79 18.37 26.15
CA SER A 96 -23.12 17.10 25.95
C SER A 96 -23.14 16.66 24.48
N LEU A 97 -24.30 16.79 23.83
CA LEU A 97 -24.42 16.48 22.41
C LEU A 97 -23.59 17.42 21.55
N LEU A 98 -23.63 18.72 21.81
CA LEU A 98 -22.90 19.73 21.05
C LEU A 98 -21.38 19.49 21.13
N VAL A 99 -20.85 19.28 22.32
CA VAL A 99 -19.41 19.02 22.53
C VAL A 99 -19.02 17.67 21.93
N GLY A 100 -19.84 16.62 22.10
CA GLY A 100 -19.60 15.30 21.51
C GLY A 100 -19.57 15.34 19.97
N CYS A 101 -20.52 16.04 19.35
CA CYS A 101 -20.52 16.23 17.90
C CYS A 101 -19.31 17.07 17.42
N ALA A 102 -18.97 18.13 18.12
CA ALA A 102 -17.81 18.96 17.77
C ALA A 102 -16.50 18.18 17.85
N MET A 103 -16.30 17.38 18.90
CA MET A 103 -15.12 16.51 19.05
C MET A 103 -15.05 15.44 17.95
N THR A 104 -16.17 14.80 17.65
CA THR A 104 -16.21 13.78 16.60
C THR A 104 -15.90 14.37 15.22
N ALA A 105 -16.46 15.53 14.92
CA ALA A 105 -16.19 16.26 13.69
C ALA A 105 -14.71 16.65 13.60
N GLU A 106 -14.14 17.24 14.64
CA GLU A 106 -12.72 17.65 14.66
C GLU A 106 -11.78 16.44 14.49
N PHE A 107 -12.10 15.32 15.15
CA PHE A 107 -11.32 14.09 14.99
C PHE A 107 -11.37 13.55 13.56
N ALA A 108 -12.55 13.55 12.92
CA ALA A 108 -12.72 13.17 11.53
C ALA A 108 -11.92 14.09 10.59
N PHE A 109 -12.01 15.41 10.78
CA PHE A 109 -11.27 16.39 9.97
C PHE A 109 -9.75 16.31 10.21
N ALA A 110 -9.30 16.09 11.44
CA ALA A 110 -7.89 15.89 11.74
C ALA A 110 -7.35 14.58 11.11
N GLY A 111 -8.17 13.53 11.09
CA GLY A 111 -7.85 12.28 10.40
C GLY A 111 -7.64 12.48 8.89
N LEU A 112 -8.58 13.17 8.23
CA LEU A 112 -8.49 13.51 6.80
C LEU A 112 -7.24 14.34 6.49
N ARG A 113 -6.99 15.42 7.26
CA ARG A 113 -5.78 16.25 7.05
C ARG A 113 -4.47 15.48 7.21
N ARG A 114 -4.41 14.50 8.13
CA ARG A 114 -3.22 13.64 8.29
C ARG A 114 -3.05 12.70 7.10
N GLN A 115 -4.15 12.18 6.57
CA GLN A 115 -4.13 11.34 5.39
C GLN A 115 -3.64 12.13 4.16
N ASP A 116 -4.14 13.33 3.94
CA ASP A 116 -3.69 14.21 2.86
C ASP A 116 -2.20 14.55 3.00
N ALA A 117 -1.75 14.94 4.20
CA ALA A 117 -0.34 15.22 4.46
C ALA A 117 0.57 13.99 4.27
N ALA A 118 0.08 12.78 4.59
CA ALA A 118 0.82 11.53 4.34
C ALA A 118 0.91 11.22 2.84
N ILE A 119 -0.17 11.44 2.08
CA ILE A 119 -0.19 11.30 0.63
C ILE A 119 0.78 12.30 -0.02
N ASP A 120 0.74 13.57 0.36
CA ASP A 120 1.64 14.61 -0.15
C ASP A 120 3.11 14.28 0.15
N ALA A 121 3.41 13.81 1.36
CA ALA A 121 4.75 13.40 1.74
C ALA A 121 5.24 12.19 0.92
N THR A 122 4.35 11.25 0.60
CA THR A 122 4.68 10.09 -0.24
C THR A 122 4.93 10.53 -1.68
N LEU A 123 4.04 11.34 -2.26
CA LEU A 123 4.20 11.88 -3.61
C LEU A 123 5.50 12.68 -3.76
N LYS A 124 5.84 13.50 -2.75
CA LYS A 124 7.08 14.25 -2.75
C LYS A 124 8.30 13.32 -2.73
N ARG A 125 8.31 12.30 -1.85
CA ARG A 125 9.40 11.31 -1.79
C ARG A 125 9.57 10.56 -3.12
N ASP A 126 8.46 10.16 -3.75
CA ASP A 126 8.50 9.47 -5.04
C ASP A 126 9.02 10.40 -6.15
N THR A 127 8.64 11.68 -6.11
CA THR A 127 9.15 12.68 -7.06
C THR A 127 10.65 12.92 -6.87
N ASP A 128 11.09 13.13 -5.63
CA ASP A 128 12.50 13.35 -5.30
C ASP A 128 13.35 12.12 -5.69
N ARG A 129 12.87 10.91 -5.38
CA ARG A 129 13.53 9.65 -5.78
C ARG A 129 13.64 9.52 -7.29
N ASN A 130 12.58 9.83 -8.02
CA ASN A 130 12.57 9.75 -9.47
C ASN A 130 13.53 10.76 -10.11
N GLN A 131 13.63 11.97 -9.56
CA GLN A 131 14.60 12.97 -10.00
C GLN A 131 16.05 12.51 -9.72
N GLN A 132 16.29 11.90 -8.57
CA GLN A 132 17.60 11.32 -8.25
C GLN A 132 17.97 10.20 -9.22
N MET A 133 17.07 9.25 -9.49
CA MET A 133 17.30 8.17 -10.44
C MET A 133 17.59 8.71 -11.86
N LEU A 134 16.83 9.71 -12.30
CA LEU A 134 17.08 10.34 -13.60
C LEU A 134 18.47 10.98 -13.67
N ALA A 135 18.87 11.72 -12.62
CA ALA A 135 20.18 12.31 -12.53
C ALA A 135 21.32 11.27 -12.46
N GLU A 136 21.09 10.15 -11.74
CA GLU A 136 22.03 9.02 -11.70
C GLU A 136 22.23 8.41 -13.09
N VAL A 137 21.14 8.09 -13.80
CA VAL A 137 21.22 7.56 -15.16
C VAL A 137 21.84 8.59 -16.12
N GLU A 138 21.60 9.89 -15.92
CA GLU A 138 22.20 10.94 -16.71
C GLU A 138 23.72 11.03 -16.48
N ALA A 139 24.21 10.76 -15.28
CA ALA A 139 25.63 10.76 -14.93
C ALA A 139 26.37 9.48 -15.40
N MET A 140 25.65 8.36 -15.63
CA MET A 140 26.26 7.09 -16.05
C MET A 140 27.00 7.21 -17.38
N GLN A 141 28.15 6.54 -17.45
CA GLN A 141 28.97 6.45 -18.66
C GLN A 141 28.76 5.10 -19.34
N PRO A 142 28.40 5.06 -20.65
CA PRO A 142 28.14 3.81 -21.34
C PRO A 142 29.24 2.76 -21.23
N GLU A 143 30.49 3.20 -21.23
CA GLU A 143 31.66 2.30 -21.20
C GLU A 143 31.94 1.68 -19.81
N LYS A 144 31.53 2.36 -18.72
CA LYS A 144 31.79 1.88 -17.36
C LYS A 144 30.56 1.26 -16.72
N ASP A 145 29.38 1.87 -16.96
CA ASP A 145 28.15 1.57 -16.24
C ASP A 145 27.15 0.81 -17.13
N PHE A 146 27.64 0.10 -18.15
CA PHE A 146 26.81 -0.56 -19.16
C PHE A 146 25.76 -1.51 -18.54
N GLY A 147 26.18 -2.35 -17.59
CA GLY A 147 25.28 -3.28 -16.92
C GLY A 147 24.19 -2.58 -16.12
N GLU A 148 24.46 -1.42 -15.52
CA GLU A 148 23.48 -0.63 -14.79
C GLU A 148 22.50 0.07 -15.74
N LEU A 149 22.98 0.58 -16.87
CA LEU A 149 22.12 1.09 -17.93
C LEU A 149 21.14 0.02 -18.45
N LEU A 150 21.60 -1.24 -18.61
CA LEU A 150 20.72 -2.35 -18.96
C LEU A 150 19.67 -2.62 -17.87
N GLN A 151 20.01 -2.47 -16.60
CA GLN A 151 19.08 -2.64 -15.50
C GLN A 151 17.94 -1.62 -15.56
N HIS A 152 18.23 -0.36 -15.89
CA HIS A 152 17.23 0.69 -16.05
C HIS A 152 16.46 0.63 -17.39
N SER A 153 16.82 -0.27 -18.29
CA SER A 153 16.08 -0.48 -19.56
C SER A 153 14.83 -1.35 -19.40
N ASN A 154 14.52 -1.83 -18.20
CA ASN A 154 13.40 -2.73 -17.94
C ASN A 154 12.02 -2.07 -18.21
N ARG A 155 11.00 -2.91 -18.50
CA ARG A 155 9.64 -2.45 -18.84
C ARG A 155 8.86 -1.80 -17.69
N TRP A 156 9.31 -1.99 -16.45
CA TRP A 156 8.67 -1.44 -15.25
C TRP A 156 9.30 -0.12 -14.81
N GLU A 157 10.39 0.29 -15.47
CA GLU A 157 11.01 1.57 -15.20
C GLU A 157 10.15 2.72 -15.77
N ARG A 158 10.26 3.90 -15.21
CA ARG A 158 9.62 5.09 -15.79
C ARG A 158 10.10 5.33 -17.21
N ALA A 159 9.17 5.72 -18.08
CA ALA A 159 9.44 5.85 -19.52
C ALA A 159 10.59 6.84 -19.84
N ASP A 160 10.75 7.90 -19.06
CA ASP A 160 11.83 8.88 -19.24
C ASP A 160 13.19 8.30 -18.85
N ILE A 161 13.28 7.61 -17.71
CA ILE A 161 14.49 6.93 -17.22
C ILE A 161 14.86 5.79 -18.19
N GLN A 162 13.87 4.94 -18.54
CA GLN A 162 14.05 3.86 -19.50
C GLN A 162 14.59 4.35 -20.85
N THR A 163 13.96 5.37 -21.42
CA THR A 163 14.37 5.95 -22.71
C THR A 163 15.79 6.50 -22.66
N LEU A 164 16.16 7.17 -21.57
CA LEU A 164 17.50 7.69 -21.37
C LEU A 164 18.52 6.57 -21.24
N ALA A 165 18.22 5.56 -20.42
CA ALA A 165 19.10 4.41 -20.18
C ALA A 165 19.35 3.62 -21.49
N VAL A 166 18.29 3.32 -22.25
CA VAL A 166 18.38 2.63 -23.54
C VAL A 166 19.21 3.45 -24.54
N ARG A 167 18.95 4.75 -24.67
CA ARG A 167 19.72 5.62 -25.56
C ARG A 167 21.21 5.61 -25.22
N LYS A 168 21.55 5.68 -23.93
CA LYS A 168 22.93 5.64 -23.47
C LYS A 168 23.56 4.27 -23.66
N ALA A 169 22.86 3.19 -23.34
CA ALA A 169 23.36 1.84 -23.59
C ALA A 169 23.68 1.61 -25.08
N LEU A 170 22.77 2.00 -25.96
CA LEU A 170 22.97 1.92 -27.41
C LEU A 170 24.10 2.80 -27.96
N ALA A 171 24.50 3.84 -27.22
CA ALA A 171 25.65 4.66 -27.58
C ALA A 171 27.01 4.00 -27.28
N HIS A 172 27.00 2.83 -26.58
CA HIS A 172 28.23 2.09 -26.33
C HIS A 172 28.83 1.55 -27.65
N PRO A 173 30.11 1.83 -27.99
CA PRO A 173 30.69 1.47 -29.30
C PRO A 173 30.68 -0.03 -29.57
N ASN A 174 30.72 -0.85 -28.51
CA ASN A 174 30.70 -2.32 -28.56
C ASN A 174 29.44 -2.94 -27.97
N PHE A 175 28.28 -2.28 -28.15
CA PHE A 175 27.02 -2.65 -27.52
C PHE A 175 26.70 -4.15 -27.64
N THR A 176 26.72 -4.69 -28.84
CA THR A 176 26.36 -6.09 -29.11
C THR A 176 27.24 -7.09 -28.35
N ASN A 177 28.55 -6.85 -28.33
CA ASN A 177 29.48 -7.74 -27.62
C ASN A 177 29.32 -7.61 -26.11
N GLN A 178 29.12 -6.40 -25.59
CA GLN A 178 28.88 -6.17 -24.16
C GLN A 178 27.54 -6.75 -23.70
N LEU A 179 26.50 -6.65 -24.51
CA LEU A 179 25.22 -7.30 -24.23
C LEU A 179 25.38 -8.83 -24.22
N ALA A 180 26.08 -9.40 -25.22
CA ALA A 180 26.35 -10.82 -25.30
C ALA A 180 27.17 -11.34 -24.11
N GLU A 181 28.14 -10.58 -23.64
CA GLU A 181 28.91 -10.88 -22.43
C GLU A 181 28.05 -10.83 -21.17
N ASN A 182 27.23 -9.80 -20.99
CA ASN A 182 26.31 -9.70 -19.86
C ASN A 182 25.31 -10.86 -19.84
N LEU A 183 24.87 -11.34 -21.02
CA LEU A 183 23.93 -12.46 -21.13
C LEU A 183 24.58 -13.82 -20.80
N ARG A 184 25.90 -13.96 -20.80
CA ARG A 184 26.62 -15.22 -20.49
C ARG A 184 27.14 -15.30 -19.06
N THR A 185 27.09 -14.22 -18.31
CA THR A 185 27.69 -14.12 -16.97
C THR A 185 26.62 -14.09 -15.87
N ASP A 186 27.04 -13.92 -14.63
CA ASP A 186 26.19 -13.70 -13.46
C ASP A 186 25.32 -12.43 -13.57
N THR A 187 25.67 -11.54 -14.50
CA THR A 187 24.86 -10.34 -14.84
C THR A 187 23.75 -10.61 -15.87
N PHE A 188 23.48 -11.86 -16.22
CA PHE A 188 22.42 -12.27 -17.17
C PHE A 188 21.08 -11.53 -16.93
N GLY A 189 20.69 -11.36 -15.66
CA GLY A 189 19.47 -10.64 -15.32
C GLY A 189 19.39 -9.23 -15.89
N ARG A 190 20.51 -8.50 -15.95
CA ARG A 190 20.59 -7.14 -16.50
C ARG A 190 20.42 -7.14 -18.03
N GLY A 191 21.09 -8.04 -18.72
CA GLY A 191 20.93 -8.21 -20.17
C GLY A 191 19.52 -8.68 -20.56
N MET A 192 18.94 -9.55 -19.74
CA MET A 192 17.57 -10.04 -19.91
C MET A 192 16.54 -8.92 -19.83
N TYR A 193 16.70 -7.92 -18.95
CA TYR A 193 15.81 -6.74 -18.88
C TYR A 193 15.75 -6.01 -20.22
N PHE A 194 16.90 -5.83 -20.86
CA PHE A 194 16.95 -5.18 -22.16
C PHE A 194 16.23 -6.02 -23.23
N VAL A 195 16.56 -7.32 -23.36
CA VAL A 195 15.99 -8.21 -24.38
C VAL A 195 14.47 -8.40 -24.17
N ASP A 196 13.99 -8.41 -22.93
CA ASP A 196 12.56 -8.47 -22.62
C ASP A 196 11.79 -7.24 -23.10
N ALA A 197 12.38 -6.05 -23.00
CA ALA A 197 11.70 -4.78 -23.27
C ALA A 197 11.99 -4.21 -24.68
N HIS A 198 13.16 -4.50 -25.24
CA HIS A 198 13.67 -3.86 -26.47
C HIS A 198 14.22 -4.89 -27.46
N ASP A 199 14.15 -4.57 -28.74
CA ASP A 199 14.78 -5.36 -29.78
C ASP A 199 16.28 -5.03 -29.83
N PRO A 200 17.18 -6.03 -29.70
CA PRO A 200 18.61 -5.77 -29.82
C PRO A 200 18.99 -5.39 -31.25
N PRO A 201 19.97 -4.49 -31.46
CA PRO A 201 20.40 -4.08 -32.80
C PRO A 201 20.90 -5.24 -33.67
N ASP A 202 21.53 -6.24 -33.06
CA ASP A 202 21.89 -7.51 -33.73
C ASP A 202 21.24 -8.67 -32.97
N PRO A 203 20.00 -9.05 -33.38
CA PRO A 203 19.29 -10.15 -32.75
C PRO A 203 20.00 -11.49 -32.93
N LYS A 204 20.68 -11.69 -34.06
CA LYS A 204 21.40 -12.95 -34.37
C LYS A 204 22.60 -13.15 -33.44
N ALA A 205 23.40 -12.12 -33.21
CA ALA A 205 24.51 -12.17 -32.29
C ALA A 205 24.07 -12.28 -30.82
N THR A 206 22.81 -11.85 -30.49
CA THR A 206 22.25 -11.89 -29.14
C THR A 206 21.60 -13.22 -28.80
N ALA A 207 21.08 -13.96 -29.78
CA ALA A 207 20.24 -15.14 -29.55
C ALA A 207 20.97 -16.31 -28.86
N GLU A 208 22.19 -16.65 -29.27
CA GLU A 208 22.99 -17.72 -28.62
C GLU A 208 23.40 -17.31 -27.17
N PRO A 209 23.95 -16.12 -26.94
CA PRO A 209 24.21 -15.65 -25.58
C PRO A 209 22.99 -15.66 -24.66
N PHE A 210 21.82 -15.31 -25.17
CA PHE A 210 20.58 -15.36 -24.40
C PHE A 210 20.19 -16.79 -24.01
N ARG A 211 20.30 -17.76 -24.96
CA ARG A 211 20.09 -19.18 -24.67
C ARG A 211 21.06 -19.69 -23.60
N ASP A 212 22.34 -19.37 -23.74
CA ASP A 212 23.40 -19.80 -22.81
C ASP A 212 23.14 -19.22 -21.39
N GLY A 213 22.66 -17.98 -21.32
CA GLY A 213 22.28 -17.33 -20.07
C GLY A 213 21.07 -17.97 -19.40
N ILE A 214 20.07 -18.46 -20.16
CA ILE A 214 18.95 -19.25 -19.60
C ILE A 214 19.49 -20.53 -18.93
N LEU A 215 20.44 -21.22 -19.54
CA LEU A 215 21.07 -22.41 -18.96
C LEU A 215 21.85 -22.08 -17.68
N PHE A 216 22.60 -20.98 -17.68
CA PHE A 216 23.28 -20.48 -16.48
C PHE A 216 22.29 -20.17 -15.35
N LEU A 217 21.20 -19.49 -15.68
CA LEU A 217 20.15 -19.17 -14.71
C LEU A 217 19.47 -20.44 -14.15
N ALA A 218 19.31 -21.49 -14.96
CA ALA A 218 18.78 -22.78 -14.49
C ALA A 218 19.67 -23.38 -13.37
N LEU A 219 20.99 -23.29 -13.53
CA LEU A 219 21.93 -23.75 -12.51
C LEU A 219 21.86 -22.89 -11.24
N ASP A 220 21.80 -21.57 -11.38
CA ASP A 220 21.67 -20.64 -10.25
C ASP A 220 20.36 -20.88 -9.48
N VAL A 221 19.25 -21.07 -10.17
CA VAL A 221 17.96 -21.41 -9.55
C VAL A 221 18.05 -22.71 -8.75
N ARG A 222 18.66 -23.78 -9.30
CA ARG A 222 18.86 -25.04 -8.57
C ARG A 222 19.64 -24.82 -7.29
N LYS A 223 20.73 -24.02 -7.35
CA LYS A 223 21.53 -23.66 -6.19
C LYS A 223 20.69 -22.91 -5.15
N LYS A 224 20.02 -21.84 -5.56
CA LYS A 224 19.16 -21.03 -4.69
C LYS A 224 18.05 -21.86 -4.04
N ARG A 225 17.41 -22.76 -4.77
CA ARG A 225 16.37 -23.64 -4.23
C ARG A 225 16.88 -24.61 -3.17
N ARG A 226 18.14 -25.00 -3.22
CA ARG A 226 18.76 -25.85 -2.21
C ARG A 226 19.20 -25.07 -0.96
N GLU A 227 19.71 -23.86 -1.16
CA GLU A 227 20.34 -23.05 -0.10
C GLU A 227 19.34 -22.18 0.66
N TRP A 228 18.29 -21.67 -0.01
CA TRP A 228 17.36 -20.73 0.60
C TRP A 228 16.26 -21.41 1.38
N SER A 229 16.20 -21.14 2.67
CA SER A 229 15.17 -21.68 3.58
C SER A 229 13.78 -21.06 3.34
N TYR A 230 13.71 -19.91 2.71
CA TYR A 230 12.46 -19.20 2.41
C TYR A 230 12.41 -18.81 0.93
N MET A 231 11.47 -19.35 0.21
CA MET A 231 11.11 -18.94 -1.15
C MET A 231 9.61 -18.92 -1.26
N PHE A 232 9.07 -17.84 -1.77
CA PHE A 232 7.65 -17.76 -2.08
C PHE A 232 7.34 -18.48 -3.40
N ALA A 233 6.07 -18.83 -3.61
CA ALA A 233 5.63 -19.55 -4.81
C ALA A 233 5.89 -18.74 -6.10
N ASP A 234 5.87 -17.42 -6.01
CA ASP A 234 6.02 -16.46 -7.12
C ASP A 234 7.45 -15.92 -7.31
N THR A 235 8.44 -16.43 -6.54
CA THR A 235 9.81 -15.89 -6.54
C THR A 235 10.43 -15.77 -7.94
N PHE A 236 10.10 -16.69 -8.86
CA PHE A 236 10.69 -16.74 -10.21
C PHE A 236 9.72 -16.32 -11.33
N ASP A 237 8.52 -15.84 -10.99
CA ASP A 237 7.49 -15.53 -11.99
C ASP A 237 7.92 -14.46 -12.98
N THR A 238 8.59 -13.40 -12.47
CA THR A 238 9.11 -12.34 -13.33
C THR A 238 10.20 -12.83 -14.27
N GLN A 239 11.14 -13.63 -13.75
CA GLN A 239 12.21 -14.20 -14.58
C GLN A 239 11.66 -15.12 -15.67
N ALA A 240 10.70 -15.98 -15.35
CA ALA A 240 10.08 -16.86 -16.32
C ALA A 240 9.41 -16.09 -17.47
N ARG A 241 8.67 -15.02 -17.14
CA ARG A 241 8.05 -14.14 -18.14
C ARG A 241 9.08 -13.45 -19.02
N GLN A 242 10.17 -12.96 -18.45
CA GLN A 242 11.24 -12.32 -19.20
C GLN A 242 11.97 -13.28 -20.13
N ILE A 243 12.22 -14.51 -19.67
CA ILE A 243 12.82 -15.57 -20.48
C ILE A 243 11.93 -15.91 -21.68
N THR A 244 10.64 -16.15 -21.45
CA THR A 244 9.71 -16.52 -22.54
C THR A 244 9.51 -15.37 -23.51
N SER A 245 9.36 -14.13 -23.03
CA SER A 245 9.25 -12.93 -23.87
C SER A 245 10.51 -12.67 -24.71
N GLY A 246 11.70 -12.80 -24.10
CA GLY A 246 12.98 -12.65 -24.82
C GLY A 246 13.20 -13.75 -25.86
N ALA A 247 12.83 -14.99 -25.53
CA ALA A 247 12.91 -16.12 -26.49
C ALA A 247 11.98 -15.89 -27.68
N ASP A 248 10.77 -15.36 -27.46
CA ASP A 248 9.83 -15.05 -28.56
C ASP A 248 10.37 -13.94 -29.47
N ARG A 249 11.01 -12.91 -28.93
CA ARG A 249 11.65 -11.84 -29.73
C ARG A 249 12.79 -12.35 -30.57
N LEU A 250 13.54 -13.32 -30.08
CA LEU A 250 14.70 -13.90 -30.76
C LEU A 250 14.38 -15.16 -31.57
N ALA A 251 13.13 -15.63 -31.62
CA ALA A 251 12.72 -16.89 -32.24
C ALA A 251 13.09 -17.00 -33.72
N LEU A 252 13.10 -15.89 -34.46
CA LEU A 252 13.40 -15.86 -35.90
C LEU A 252 14.92 -15.98 -36.22
N GLN A 253 15.78 -16.03 -35.21
CA GLN A 253 17.24 -16.03 -35.41
C GLN A 253 17.85 -17.42 -35.60
N GLY A 254 17.02 -18.48 -35.68
CA GLY A 254 17.45 -19.86 -35.94
C GLY A 254 18.02 -20.58 -34.71
N VAL A 255 17.98 -19.97 -33.53
CA VAL A 255 18.38 -20.60 -32.26
C VAL A 255 17.17 -21.30 -31.63
N ASP A 256 17.35 -22.56 -31.25
CA ASP A 256 16.32 -23.31 -30.52
C ASP A 256 16.43 -23.04 -29.00
N PHE A 257 15.44 -22.37 -28.46
CA PHE A 257 15.33 -22.04 -27.02
C PHE A 257 14.65 -23.14 -26.21
N VAL A 258 13.97 -24.10 -26.88
CA VAL A 258 13.20 -25.14 -26.18
C VAL A 258 14.04 -25.95 -25.20
N PRO A 259 15.27 -26.43 -25.55
CA PRO A 259 16.09 -27.17 -24.59
C PRO A 259 16.49 -26.36 -23.36
N ALA A 260 16.83 -25.08 -23.55
CA ALA A 260 17.23 -24.20 -22.44
C ALA A 260 16.07 -23.88 -21.50
N ILE A 261 14.88 -23.63 -22.04
CA ILE A 261 13.67 -23.38 -21.26
C ILE A 261 13.18 -24.66 -20.57
N LEU A 262 13.34 -25.83 -21.16
CA LEU A 262 13.09 -27.13 -20.52
C LEU A 262 13.99 -27.30 -19.28
N GLU A 263 15.28 -26.96 -19.42
CA GLU A 263 16.25 -27.07 -18.33
C GLU A 263 15.93 -26.09 -17.19
N TYR A 264 15.56 -24.85 -17.54
CA TYR A 264 15.10 -23.87 -16.55
C TYR A 264 13.82 -24.34 -15.85
N ARG A 265 12.87 -24.87 -16.60
CA ARG A 265 11.64 -25.46 -16.07
C ARG A 265 11.92 -26.64 -15.15
N ALA A 266 12.88 -27.53 -15.51
CA ALA A 266 13.29 -28.66 -14.68
C ALA A 266 13.92 -28.18 -13.35
N ALA A 267 14.66 -27.07 -13.35
CA ALA A 267 15.19 -26.47 -12.15
C ALA A 267 14.09 -26.06 -11.14
N MET A 268 12.87 -25.75 -11.63
CA MET A 268 11.71 -25.46 -10.76
C MET A 268 11.09 -26.71 -10.15
N ASP A 269 11.43 -27.90 -10.62
CA ASP A 269 10.93 -29.18 -10.10
C ASP A 269 11.81 -29.77 -9.00
N GLU A 270 13.02 -29.25 -8.80
CA GLU A 270 13.88 -29.74 -7.74
C GLU A 270 13.17 -29.67 -6.38
N PRO A 271 13.16 -30.79 -5.64
CA PRO A 271 12.43 -30.86 -4.37
C PRO A 271 13.02 -29.89 -3.34
N ARG A 272 12.13 -29.23 -2.62
CA ARG A 272 12.46 -28.44 -1.44
C ARG A 272 11.87 -29.10 -0.20
N ALA A 273 12.50 -28.88 0.95
CA ALA A 273 12.04 -29.40 2.23
C ALA A 273 10.64 -28.87 2.63
N ASP A 274 10.29 -27.67 2.18
CA ASP A 274 8.99 -27.01 2.45
C ASP A 274 7.87 -27.39 1.45
N GLY A 275 8.19 -28.11 0.38
CA GLY A 275 7.23 -28.53 -0.63
C GLY A 275 6.63 -27.41 -1.48
N VAL A 276 7.13 -26.17 -1.39
CA VAL A 276 6.61 -25.03 -2.17
C VAL A 276 6.84 -25.27 -3.66
N LYS A 277 5.74 -25.24 -4.44
CA LYS A 277 5.75 -25.31 -5.91
C LYS A 277 5.79 -23.91 -6.49
N GLN A 278 6.62 -23.70 -7.53
CA GLN A 278 6.71 -22.41 -8.21
C GLN A 278 5.54 -22.20 -9.17
N THR A 279 4.90 -21.05 -9.13
CA THR A 279 3.74 -20.69 -9.96
C THR A 279 4.12 -20.48 -11.42
N CYS A 280 5.33 -20.00 -11.69
CA CYS A 280 5.87 -19.80 -13.05
C CYS A 280 5.95 -21.08 -13.91
N ARG A 281 5.86 -22.27 -13.29
CA ARG A 281 5.85 -23.54 -14.02
C ARG A 281 4.73 -23.62 -15.05
N ALA A 282 3.55 -23.13 -14.72
CA ALA A 282 2.40 -23.15 -15.62
C ALA A 282 2.64 -22.30 -16.87
N GLU A 283 3.31 -21.16 -16.72
CA GLU A 283 3.67 -20.26 -17.83
C GLU A 283 4.74 -20.90 -18.73
N LEU A 284 5.78 -21.46 -18.13
CA LEU A 284 6.82 -22.20 -18.87
C LEU A 284 6.24 -23.40 -19.63
N ASP A 285 5.36 -24.19 -19.01
CA ASP A 285 4.70 -25.34 -19.64
C ASP A 285 3.80 -24.89 -20.81
N LYS A 286 3.11 -23.75 -20.68
CA LYS A 286 2.31 -23.14 -21.75
C LYS A 286 3.19 -22.75 -22.94
N TRP A 287 4.29 -22.05 -22.66
CA TRP A 287 5.24 -21.64 -23.70
C TRP A 287 5.85 -22.84 -24.41
N LEU A 288 6.34 -23.83 -23.65
CA LEU A 288 6.92 -25.07 -24.20
C LEU A 288 5.93 -25.85 -25.08
N LYS A 289 4.64 -25.89 -24.66
CA LYS A 289 3.59 -26.54 -25.48
C LYS A 289 3.35 -25.81 -26.80
N ALA A 290 3.43 -24.50 -26.83
CA ALA A 290 3.27 -23.69 -28.04
C ALA A 290 4.45 -23.84 -29.01
N HIS A 291 5.67 -24.07 -28.49
CA HIS A 291 6.91 -24.11 -29.27
C HIS A 291 7.46 -25.53 -29.51
N LYS A 292 6.84 -26.59 -28.94
CA LYS A 292 7.18 -27.97 -29.32
C LYS A 292 6.89 -28.13 -30.80
N LYS A 293 7.95 -28.28 -31.62
CA LYS A 293 7.82 -28.69 -33.00
C LYS A 293 7.06 -30.02 -33.01
N ASP A 294 5.97 -30.07 -33.75
CA ASP A 294 5.28 -31.32 -34.00
C ASP A 294 6.28 -32.26 -34.72
N PRO A 295 6.66 -33.41 -34.14
CA PRO A 295 7.64 -34.31 -34.78
C PRO A 295 7.15 -34.90 -36.11
N LYS A 296 5.96 -34.46 -36.60
CA LYS A 296 5.32 -34.90 -37.83
C LYS A 296 5.30 -33.86 -38.96
N ARG A 297 6.04 -32.76 -38.86
CA ARG A 297 6.26 -31.82 -39.97
C ARG A 297 7.64 -31.85 -40.53
#